data_a0579083721841b9613a9467c20b0f3f
#
_entry.id   a0579083721841b9613a9467c20b0f3f
#
_cell.length_a   1.000
_cell.length_b   1.000
_cell.length_c   1.000
_cell.angle_alpha   90.00
_cell.angle_beta   90.00
_cell.angle_gamma   90.00
#
_symmetry.space_group_name_H-M   'P 1'
#
loop_
_entity.id
_entity.type
_entity.pdbx_description
1 polymer ?
#
loop_
_entity_poly.entity_id
_entity_poly.type
_entity_poly.pdbx_seq_one_letter_code
_entity_poly.pdbx_strand_id
1 'polypeptide(L)'
;MNTEVEITTNQPGIETLSTISVDCVIFGYDDNRLKVLIRSEYVPDDGKIYVEWKFPGNQVRRSETIEETSSRILKEQTGLENIFVKQFMVFSDPNRLRRKLRDYEWVKPRLTDDRVITVGFYSLINVNDVDNSMLIEDAKWADAYEIKELMFDHNDIFDEAFKKLRYDLLHEPLVFELLPLKFTLTQMQKLYEAIFNTTYDKRNYRRKVNKMPYLIPLDEIQSGVSHKPARLYSFDRDIYEKTRTERFDFRV
;
A
#
# COMPACT_ATOMS: atom_id res chain seq x y z
N MET A 1 25.39 -11.39 -32.56
CA MET A 1 25.74 -10.28 -31.68
C MET A 1 25.09 -10.56 -30.35
N ASN A 2 25.89 -11.08 -29.40
CA ASN A 2 25.41 -11.23 -28.02
C ASN A 2 25.40 -9.83 -27.41
N THR A 3 24.24 -9.25 -27.24
CA THR A 3 24.07 -8.06 -26.40
C THR A 3 24.15 -8.56 -24.95
N GLU A 4 25.32 -8.43 -24.35
CA GLU A 4 25.45 -8.58 -22.90
C GLU A 4 24.56 -7.54 -22.24
N VAL A 5 23.56 -8.01 -21.50
CA VAL A 5 22.76 -7.13 -20.65
C VAL A 5 23.68 -6.68 -19.52
N GLU A 6 24.09 -5.41 -19.56
CA GLU A 6 24.86 -4.83 -18.44
C GLU A 6 24.03 -4.88 -17.17
N ILE A 7 24.58 -5.56 -16.17
CA ILE A 7 23.98 -5.74 -14.86
C ILE A 7 24.57 -4.68 -13.93
N THR A 8 23.72 -3.80 -13.43
CA THR A 8 24.13 -2.88 -12.36
C THR A 8 23.95 -3.52 -10.99
N THR A 9 24.96 -3.41 -10.17
CA THR A 9 24.89 -3.75 -8.76
C THR A 9 24.69 -2.48 -7.94
N ASN A 10 23.54 -2.32 -7.32
CA ASN A 10 23.30 -1.23 -6.36
C ASN A 10 23.89 -1.51 -4.97
N GLN A 11 24.23 -2.77 -4.72
CA GLN A 11 24.96 -3.23 -3.54
C GLN A 11 25.99 -4.27 -3.98
N PRO A 12 27.18 -4.34 -3.37
CA PRO A 12 28.17 -5.35 -3.72
C PRO A 12 27.60 -6.77 -3.61
N GLY A 13 27.67 -7.53 -4.71
CA GLY A 13 27.22 -8.92 -4.77
C GLY A 13 25.72 -9.14 -5.09
N ILE A 14 24.95 -8.08 -5.34
CA ILE A 14 23.55 -8.21 -5.75
C ILE A 14 23.40 -7.79 -7.22
N GLU A 15 23.02 -8.74 -8.06
CA GLU A 15 22.70 -8.49 -9.47
C GLU A 15 21.24 -8.09 -9.62
N THR A 16 20.95 -7.00 -10.32
CA THR A 16 19.60 -6.50 -10.58
C THR A 16 19.31 -6.40 -12.07
N LEU A 17 18.03 -6.47 -12.43
CA LEU A 17 17.55 -6.11 -13.77
C LEU A 17 17.35 -4.59 -13.79
N SER A 18 18.24 -3.86 -14.44
CA SER A 18 18.29 -2.39 -14.38
C SER A 18 17.06 -1.69 -14.93
N THR A 19 16.33 -2.35 -15.82
CA THR A 19 15.18 -1.77 -16.53
C THR A 19 13.83 -2.16 -15.92
N ILE A 20 13.80 -3.06 -14.92
CA ILE A 20 12.57 -3.49 -14.25
C ILE A 20 12.65 -3.17 -12.76
N SER A 21 11.66 -2.44 -12.26
CA SER A 21 11.47 -2.14 -10.85
C SER A 21 10.07 -2.53 -10.35
N VAL A 22 9.93 -2.58 -9.05
CA VAL A 22 8.66 -2.71 -8.34
C VAL A 22 8.50 -1.49 -7.44
N ASP A 23 7.35 -0.83 -7.51
CA ASP A 23 6.97 0.23 -6.58
C ASP A 23 5.74 -0.21 -5.78
N CYS A 24 5.80 -0.04 -4.44
CA CYS A 24 4.78 -0.49 -3.51
C CYS A 24 4.06 0.70 -2.87
N VAL A 25 2.76 0.83 -3.13
CA VAL A 25 1.88 1.76 -2.41
C VAL A 25 1.33 1.05 -1.18
N ILE A 26 1.91 1.32 -0.02
CA ILE A 26 1.55 0.68 1.24
C ILE A 26 0.49 1.54 1.93
N PHE A 27 -0.77 1.12 1.85
CA PHE A 27 -1.86 1.77 2.56
C PHE A 27 -1.93 1.27 4.00
N GLY A 28 -2.12 2.20 4.91
CA GLY A 28 -2.30 1.94 6.33
C GLY A 28 -3.54 2.62 6.89
N TYR A 29 -4.05 2.12 8.00
CA TYR A 29 -5.14 2.74 8.72
C TYR A 29 -4.79 2.88 10.20
N ASP A 30 -4.97 4.10 10.76
CA ASP A 30 -4.59 4.45 12.15
C ASP A 30 -5.81 4.68 13.06
N ASP A 31 -6.94 3.99 12.78
CA ASP A 31 -8.25 4.14 13.42
C ASP A 31 -8.98 5.47 13.15
N ASN A 32 -8.38 6.40 12.38
CA ASN A 32 -9.00 7.67 12.01
C ASN A 32 -8.89 7.97 10.52
N ARG A 33 -7.69 7.78 9.94
CA ARG A 33 -7.37 8.22 8.58
C ARG A 33 -6.70 7.12 7.79
N LEU A 34 -6.96 7.13 6.50
CA LEU A 34 -6.17 6.35 5.57
C LEU A 34 -4.80 7.02 5.39
N LYS A 35 -3.76 6.24 5.62
CA LYS A 35 -2.36 6.63 5.48
C LYS A 35 -1.72 5.91 4.30
N VAL A 36 -0.62 6.45 3.84
CA VAL A 36 0.26 5.78 2.89
C VAL A 36 1.71 5.98 3.33
N LEU A 37 2.50 4.92 3.22
CA LEU A 37 3.91 4.98 3.57
C LEU A 37 4.69 5.63 2.43
N ILE A 38 5.43 6.69 2.74
CA ILE A 38 6.36 7.36 1.82
C ILE A 38 7.75 7.42 2.45
N ARG A 39 8.77 7.46 1.61
CA ARG A 39 10.16 7.66 2.05
C ARG A 39 10.79 8.87 1.38
N SER A 40 11.71 9.52 2.10
CA SER A 40 12.44 10.66 1.57
C SER A 40 13.71 10.26 0.82
N GLU A 41 14.09 11.11 -0.11
CA GLU A 41 15.39 11.08 -0.78
C GLU A 41 16.01 12.48 -0.71
N TYR A 42 17.34 12.52 -0.54
CA TYR A 42 18.10 13.75 -0.51
C TYR A 42 18.67 14.02 -1.90
N VAL A 43 18.11 14.99 -2.59
CA VAL A 43 18.43 15.32 -3.98
C VAL A 43 19.29 16.59 -4.02
N PRO A 44 20.59 16.51 -4.31
CA PRO A 44 21.41 17.69 -4.49
C PRO A 44 21.10 18.37 -5.83
N ASP A 45 20.93 19.70 -5.79
CA ASP A 45 20.71 20.52 -6.97
C ASP A 45 21.23 21.95 -6.70
N ASP A 46 22.09 22.44 -7.57
CA ASP A 46 22.70 23.78 -7.51
C ASP A 46 23.23 24.16 -6.11
N GLY A 47 23.99 23.24 -5.50
CA GLY A 47 24.61 23.45 -4.17
C GLY A 47 23.63 23.42 -2.98
N LYS A 48 22.36 23.08 -3.21
CA LYS A 48 21.32 22.85 -2.19
C LYS A 48 20.96 21.39 -2.12
N ILE A 49 20.42 20.97 -0.99
CA ILE A 49 19.84 19.63 -0.82
C ILE A 49 18.32 19.79 -0.67
N TYR A 50 17.58 19.12 -1.54
CA TYR A 50 16.14 19.06 -1.50
C TYR A 50 15.70 17.71 -0.92
N VAL A 51 14.65 17.72 -0.08
CA VAL A 51 14.04 16.51 0.44
C VAL A 51 12.84 16.21 -0.44
N GLU A 52 12.97 15.17 -1.25
CA GLU A 52 11.91 14.70 -2.14
C GLU A 52 11.30 13.41 -1.61
N TRP A 53 10.05 13.15 -1.94
CA TRP A 53 9.31 12.00 -1.43
C TRP A 53 8.92 11.05 -2.55
N LYS A 54 8.96 9.75 -2.26
CA LYS A 54 8.56 8.69 -3.19
C LYS A 54 7.94 7.50 -2.45
N PHE A 55 7.31 6.59 -3.18
CA PHE A 55 6.93 5.29 -2.60
C PHE A 55 8.16 4.38 -2.44
N PRO A 56 8.09 3.44 -1.48
CA PRO A 56 9.01 2.31 -1.43
C PRO A 56 9.05 1.58 -2.76
N GLY A 57 10.24 1.40 -3.30
CA GLY A 57 10.44 0.72 -4.55
C GLY A 57 11.91 0.33 -4.73
N ASN A 58 12.13 -0.71 -5.53
CA ASN A 58 13.47 -1.17 -5.84
C ASN A 58 13.49 -1.97 -7.15
N GLN A 59 14.68 -2.17 -7.69
CA GLN A 59 14.91 -3.04 -8.83
C GLN A 59 14.66 -4.50 -8.48
N VAL A 60 14.17 -5.27 -9.48
CA VAL A 60 14.01 -6.72 -9.37
C VAL A 60 15.40 -7.36 -9.39
N ARG A 61 15.70 -8.20 -8.38
CA ARG A 61 16.94 -8.98 -8.36
C ARG A 61 16.83 -10.13 -9.35
N ARG A 62 17.96 -10.55 -9.95
CA ARG A 62 17.95 -11.67 -10.92
C ARG A 62 17.40 -12.98 -10.37
N SER A 63 17.52 -13.19 -9.07
CA SER A 63 17.05 -14.38 -8.36
C SER A 63 15.62 -14.28 -7.84
N GLU A 64 14.94 -13.15 -8.09
CA GLU A 64 13.61 -12.88 -7.55
C GLU A 64 12.57 -12.76 -8.67
N THR A 65 11.36 -13.21 -8.40
CA THR A 65 10.17 -12.79 -9.14
C THR A 65 9.76 -11.37 -8.74
N ILE A 66 8.84 -10.76 -9.48
CA ILE A 66 8.31 -9.43 -9.12
C ILE A 66 7.49 -9.49 -7.82
N GLU A 67 6.82 -10.61 -7.53
CA GLU A 67 6.09 -10.86 -6.30
C GLU A 67 7.03 -10.99 -5.09
N GLU A 68 8.13 -11.74 -5.25
CA GLU A 68 9.18 -11.86 -4.21
C GLU A 68 9.83 -10.50 -3.95
N THR A 69 10.09 -9.71 -5.01
CA THR A 69 10.59 -8.34 -4.88
C THR A 69 9.63 -7.46 -4.09
N SER A 70 8.31 -7.52 -4.39
CA SER A 70 7.31 -6.75 -3.64
C SER A 70 7.26 -7.14 -2.16
N SER A 71 7.31 -8.45 -1.87
CA SER A 71 7.33 -8.99 -0.49
C SER A 71 8.59 -8.55 0.27
N ARG A 72 9.75 -8.57 -0.39
CA ARG A 72 11.00 -8.07 0.19
C ARG A 72 10.94 -6.59 0.51
N ILE A 73 10.44 -5.76 -0.42
CA ILE A 73 10.29 -4.32 -0.19
C ILE A 73 9.38 -4.07 1.02
N LEU A 74 8.25 -4.76 1.12
CA LEU A 74 7.33 -4.63 2.25
C LEU A 74 8.02 -4.99 3.57
N LYS A 75 8.73 -6.12 3.63
CA LYS A 75 9.48 -6.55 4.80
C LYS A 75 10.56 -5.54 5.19
N GLU A 76 11.34 -5.06 4.22
CA GLU A 76 12.39 -4.06 4.45
C GLU A 76 11.83 -2.74 4.98
N GLN A 77 10.61 -2.34 4.58
CA GLN A 77 10.01 -1.06 4.95
C GLN A 77 9.22 -1.10 6.25
N THR A 78 8.63 -2.23 6.61
CA THR A 78 7.68 -2.33 7.73
C THR A 78 8.08 -3.34 8.80
N GLY A 79 9.07 -4.19 8.52
CA GLY A 79 9.44 -5.31 9.37
C GLY A 79 8.44 -6.48 9.36
N LEU A 80 7.30 -6.34 8.68
CA LEU A 80 6.24 -7.35 8.67
C LEU A 80 6.43 -8.36 7.54
N GLU A 81 5.99 -9.59 7.77
CA GLU A 81 5.96 -10.68 6.81
C GLU A 81 4.53 -11.15 6.54
N ASN A 82 4.30 -11.82 5.41
CA ASN A 82 3.01 -12.39 5.03
C ASN A 82 1.87 -11.36 4.95
N ILE A 83 2.20 -10.13 4.55
CA ILE A 83 1.23 -9.06 4.38
C ILE A 83 0.49 -9.25 3.05
N PHE A 84 -0.78 -8.83 3.02
CA PHE A 84 -1.53 -8.74 1.78
C PHE A 84 -0.81 -7.83 0.78
N VAL A 85 -0.59 -8.33 -0.43
CA VAL A 85 0.00 -7.59 -1.54
C VAL A 85 -0.72 -7.96 -2.84
N LYS A 86 -0.99 -6.96 -3.67
CA LYS A 86 -1.70 -7.17 -4.94
C LYS A 86 -1.11 -6.28 -6.03
N GLN A 87 -0.73 -6.89 -7.14
CA GLN A 87 -0.36 -6.15 -8.35
C GLN A 87 -1.58 -5.38 -8.89
N PHE A 88 -1.37 -4.16 -9.39
CA PHE A 88 -2.47 -3.37 -9.96
C PHE A 88 -2.20 -2.84 -11.36
N MET A 89 -0.98 -2.41 -11.69
CA MET A 89 -0.68 -1.83 -13.01
C MET A 89 0.81 -1.92 -13.34
N VAL A 90 1.13 -1.82 -14.63
CA VAL A 90 2.50 -1.66 -15.15
C VAL A 90 2.65 -0.24 -15.71
N PHE A 91 3.68 0.47 -15.25
CA PHE A 91 4.00 1.82 -15.67
C PHE A 91 5.17 1.78 -16.64
N SER A 92 4.92 2.09 -17.89
CA SER A 92 5.87 1.91 -18.99
C SER A 92 6.05 3.14 -19.89
N ASP A 93 5.63 4.33 -19.44
CA ASP A 93 5.88 5.58 -20.18
C ASP A 93 7.41 5.78 -20.33
N PRO A 94 7.93 5.99 -21.56
CA PRO A 94 9.34 6.28 -21.79
C PRO A 94 9.89 7.47 -21.00
N ASN A 95 9.03 8.42 -20.66
CA ASN A 95 9.41 9.67 -19.99
C ASN A 95 9.06 9.66 -18.48
N ARG A 96 8.66 8.52 -17.91
CA ARG A 96 8.18 8.45 -16.52
C ARG A 96 9.16 9.04 -15.50
N LEU A 97 10.46 8.85 -15.68
CA LEU A 97 11.50 9.38 -14.80
C LEU A 97 11.84 10.87 -15.06
N ARG A 98 11.35 11.43 -16.17
CA ARG A 98 11.69 12.78 -16.64
C ARG A 98 10.60 13.82 -16.33
N ARG A 99 9.65 13.51 -15.45
CA ARG A 99 8.58 14.42 -15.03
C ARG A 99 9.14 15.70 -14.40
N LYS A 100 10.23 15.56 -13.64
CA LYS A 100 11.02 16.67 -13.12
C LYS A 100 12.47 16.49 -13.52
N LEU A 101 13.08 17.55 -14.08
CA LEU A 101 14.48 17.49 -14.52
C LEU A 101 15.42 17.15 -13.36
N ARG A 102 15.22 17.75 -12.20
CA ARG A 102 16.05 17.51 -11.02
C ARG A 102 16.03 16.05 -10.58
N ASP A 103 14.85 15.42 -10.52
CA ASP A 103 14.71 14.02 -10.14
C ASP A 103 15.40 13.11 -11.15
N TYR A 104 15.26 13.42 -12.44
CA TYR A 104 15.92 12.68 -13.51
C TYR A 104 17.45 12.79 -13.43
N GLU A 105 17.99 13.99 -13.30
CA GLU A 105 19.44 14.20 -13.19
C GLU A 105 20.03 13.51 -11.93
N TRP A 106 19.24 13.44 -10.85
CA TRP A 106 19.65 12.73 -9.64
C TRP A 106 19.68 11.21 -9.82
N VAL A 107 18.70 10.63 -10.52
CA VAL A 107 18.63 9.17 -10.70
C VAL A 107 19.50 8.66 -11.84
N LYS A 108 19.66 9.44 -12.90
CA LYS A 108 20.36 9.07 -14.14
C LYS A 108 21.74 8.41 -13.93
N PRO A 109 22.64 8.91 -13.05
CA PRO A 109 23.93 8.24 -12.83
C PRO A 109 23.83 6.87 -12.16
N ARG A 110 22.65 6.50 -11.66
CA ARG A 110 22.36 5.23 -10.98
C ARG A 110 21.69 4.20 -11.90
N LEU A 111 21.37 4.63 -13.12
CA LEU A 111 20.72 3.78 -14.13
C LEU A 111 21.76 3.31 -15.15
N THR A 112 21.69 2.04 -15.54
CA THR A 112 22.41 1.54 -16.74
C THR A 112 21.65 1.87 -18.01
N ASP A 113 20.32 1.90 -17.92
CA ASP A 113 19.40 2.28 -18.98
C ASP A 113 18.34 3.21 -18.38
N ASP A 114 18.07 4.35 -18.99
CA ASP A 114 17.06 5.30 -18.53
C ASP A 114 15.62 4.87 -18.89
N ARG A 115 15.46 3.75 -19.58
CA ARG A 115 14.20 3.09 -19.87
C ARG A 115 13.82 2.13 -18.73
N VAL A 116 13.07 2.61 -17.76
CA VAL A 116 12.59 1.81 -16.62
C VAL A 116 11.11 1.49 -16.76
N ILE A 117 10.77 0.20 -16.62
CA ILE A 117 9.40 -0.28 -16.50
C ILE A 117 9.16 -0.64 -15.04
N THR A 118 8.09 -0.13 -14.46
CA THR A 118 7.73 -0.41 -13.06
C THR A 118 6.44 -1.22 -12.99
N VAL A 119 6.46 -2.25 -12.14
CA VAL A 119 5.26 -2.98 -11.76
C VAL A 119 4.78 -2.42 -10.43
N GLY A 120 3.58 -1.85 -10.43
CA GLY A 120 2.94 -1.29 -9.25
C GLY A 120 2.21 -2.35 -8.43
N PHE A 121 2.52 -2.40 -7.15
CA PHE A 121 1.82 -3.20 -6.14
C PHE A 121 1.21 -2.30 -5.08
N TYR A 122 0.06 -2.69 -4.53
CA TYR A 122 -0.43 -2.09 -3.31
C TYR A 122 -0.54 -3.13 -2.19
N SER A 123 -0.40 -2.64 -0.96
CA SER A 123 -0.48 -3.45 0.26
C SER A 123 -1.40 -2.77 1.26
N LEU A 124 -1.97 -3.57 2.18
CA LEU A 124 -2.88 -3.12 3.22
C LEU A 124 -2.35 -3.55 4.59
N ILE A 125 -2.18 -2.59 5.49
CA ILE A 125 -1.58 -2.81 6.81
C ILE A 125 -2.36 -2.02 7.86
N ASN A 126 -2.63 -2.64 9.00
CA ASN A 126 -3.02 -1.89 10.18
C ASN A 126 -1.77 -1.17 10.73
N VAL A 127 -1.80 0.16 10.77
CA VAL A 127 -0.62 0.94 11.23
C VAL A 127 -0.21 0.59 12.66
N ASN A 128 -1.16 0.17 13.50
CA ASN A 128 -0.89 -0.21 14.88
C ASN A 128 -0.11 -1.53 15.00
N ASP A 129 -0.06 -2.35 13.93
CA ASP A 129 0.72 -3.59 13.89
C ASP A 129 2.17 -3.35 13.48
N VAL A 130 2.50 -2.12 13.02
CA VAL A 130 3.85 -1.73 12.63
C VAL A 130 4.55 -1.09 13.81
N ASP A 131 5.67 -1.67 14.22
CA ASP A 131 6.57 -0.99 15.14
C ASP A 131 7.26 0.17 14.40
N ASN A 132 6.91 1.40 14.75
CA ASN A 132 7.49 2.59 14.12
C ASN A 132 9.03 2.67 14.26
N SER A 133 9.63 1.97 15.23
CA SER A 133 11.09 1.86 15.36
C SER A 133 11.71 0.97 14.28
N MET A 134 10.90 0.15 13.63
CA MET A 134 11.31 -0.73 12.52
C MET A 134 11.16 -0.05 11.15
N LEU A 135 10.48 1.10 11.07
CA LEU A 135 10.46 1.89 9.84
C LEU A 135 11.87 2.38 9.52
N ILE A 136 12.23 2.34 8.24
CA ILE A 136 13.50 2.93 7.79
C ILE A 136 13.51 4.42 8.18
N GLU A 137 14.65 4.93 8.61
CA GLU A 137 14.84 6.27 9.17
C GLU A 137 14.22 7.40 8.31
N ASP A 138 14.19 7.22 6.99
CA ASP A 138 13.64 8.18 6.03
C ASP A 138 12.18 7.92 5.63
N ALA A 139 11.46 7.01 6.31
CA ALA A 139 10.07 6.68 6.00
C ALA A 139 9.08 7.30 6.98
N LYS A 140 7.88 7.64 6.50
CA LYS A 140 6.76 8.12 7.33
C LYS A 140 5.41 7.75 6.77
N TRP A 141 4.43 7.66 7.65
CA TRP A 141 3.02 7.58 7.30
C TRP A 141 2.47 8.98 6.97
N ALA A 142 2.11 9.21 5.72
CA ALA A 142 1.44 10.44 5.28
C ALA A 142 -0.07 10.22 5.16
N ASP A 143 -0.86 11.28 5.29
CA ASP A 143 -2.30 11.21 5.02
C ASP A 143 -2.53 10.98 3.53
N ALA A 144 -3.31 9.95 3.17
CA ALA A 144 -3.53 9.58 1.78
C ALA A 144 -4.24 10.67 0.96
N TYR A 145 -4.99 11.57 1.63
CA TYR A 145 -5.68 12.69 0.98
C TYR A 145 -4.88 13.99 0.96
N GLU A 146 -3.72 14.01 1.64
CA GLU A 146 -2.85 15.18 1.72
C GLU A 146 -1.50 14.94 1.03
N ILE A 147 -1.40 13.88 0.19
CA ILE A 147 -0.20 13.58 -0.58
C ILE A 147 0.09 14.74 -1.52
N LYS A 148 1.29 15.28 -1.35
CA LYS A 148 1.84 16.34 -2.19
C LYS A 148 2.54 15.74 -3.40
N GLU A 149 3.28 16.58 -4.09
CA GLU A 149 4.10 16.18 -5.22
C GLU A 149 5.17 15.16 -4.80
N LEU A 150 5.20 14.03 -5.48
CA LEU A 150 6.19 12.96 -5.32
C LEU A 150 7.20 12.99 -6.47
N MET A 151 8.30 12.25 -6.31
CA MET A 151 9.30 12.07 -7.37
C MET A 151 8.72 11.31 -8.56
N PHE A 152 9.28 11.57 -9.74
CA PHE A 152 8.97 10.86 -10.98
C PHE A 152 7.46 10.91 -11.32
N ASP A 153 6.90 9.76 -11.63
CA ASP A 153 5.47 9.54 -11.89
C ASP A 153 4.73 8.95 -10.68
N HIS A 154 5.29 9.07 -9.46
CA HIS A 154 4.69 8.42 -8.29
C HIS A 154 3.32 8.97 -7.90
N ASN A 155 2.95 10.20 -8.30
CA ASN A 155 1.58 10.66 -8.15
C ASN A 155 0.62 9.87 -9.04
N ASP A 156 1.00 9.55 -10.29
CA ASP A 156 0.19 8.72 -11.19
C ASP A 156 0.06 7.29 -10.62
N ILE A 157 1.17 6.73 -10.07
CA ILE A 157 1.16 5.44 -9.39
C ILE A 157 0.19 5.43 -8.20
N PHE A 158 0.20 6.51 -7.39
CA PHE A 158 -0.72 6.65 -6.26
C PHE A 158 -2.18 6.68 -6.72
N ASP A 159 -2.50 7.50 -7.71
CA ASP A 159 -3.86 7.66 -8.20
C ASP A 159 -4.44 6.35 -8.74
N GLU A 160 -3.65 5.58 -9.49
CA GLU A 160 -4.08 4.27 -9.99
C GLU A 160 -4.19 3.22 -8.87
N ALA A 161 -3.25 3.20 -7.92
CA ALA A 161 -3.33 2.33 -6.75
C ALA A 161 -4.58 2.63 -5.91
N PHE A 162 -4.88 3.92 -5.72
CA PHE A 162 -6.02 4.34 -4.90
C PHE A 162 -7.37 4.06 -5.59
N LYS A 163 -7.46 4.24 -6.91
CA LYS A 163 -8.61 3.79 -7.71
C LYS A 163 -8.82 2.28 -7.59
N LYS A 164 -7.72 1.52 -7.72
CA LYS A 164 -7.77 0.06 -7.64
C LYS A 164 -8.17 -0.42 -6.24
N LEU A 165 -7.60 0.16 -5.18
CA LEU A 165 -7.99 -0.11 -3.80
C LEU A 165 -9.49 0.07 -3.59
N ARG A 166 -10.04 1.22 -3.99
CA ARG A 166 -11.48 1.51 -3.86
C ARG A 166 -12.34 0.52 -4.65
N TYR A 167 -11.93 0.20 -5.86
CA TYR A 167 -12.63 -0.81 -6.67
C TYR A 167 -12.62 -2.18 -5.97
N ASP A 168 -11.46 -2.64 -5.51
CA ASP A 168 -11.31 -3.94 -4.89
C ASP A 168 -12.11 -4.05 -3.58
N LEU A 169 -12.10 -3.01 -2.75
CA LEU A 169 -12.88 -2.97 -1.50
C LEU A 169 -14.40 -3.06 -1.70
N LEU A 170 -14.90 -2.69 -2.87
CA LEU A 170 -16.31 -2.90 -3.22
C LEU A 170 -16.62 -4.34 -3.66
N HIS A 171 -15.60 -5.09 -4.09
CA HIS A 171 -15.76 -6.40 -4.73
C HIS A 171 -15.07 -7.55 -3.98
N GLU A 172 -14.23 -7.22 -3.00
CA GLU A 172 -13.47 -8.17 -2.20
C GLU A 172 -13.47 -7.73 -0.72
N PRO A 173 -13.43 -8.66 0.24
CA PRO A 173 -13.49 -8.33 1.67
C PRO A 173 -12.14 -7.83 2.23
N LEU A 174 -11.41 -7.04 1.46
CA LEU A 174 -10.06 -6.58 1.79
C LEU A 174 -10.01 -5.62 2.98
N VAL A 175 -11.13 -5.06 3.39
CA VAL A 175 -11.23 -4.19 4.57
C VAL A 175 -10.69 -4.86 5.84
N PHE A 176 -10.75 -6.18 5.91
CA PHE A 176 -10.30 -6.94 7.07
C PHE A 176 -8.78 -7.02 7.21
N GLU A 177 -8.03 -6.75 6.14
CA GLU A 177 -6.57 -6.62 6.19
C GLU A 177 -6.12 -5.32 6.90
N LEU A 178 -7.00 -4.33 7.00
CA LEU A 178 -6.76 -3.04 7.67
C LEU A 178 -7.33 -2.98 9.09
N LEU A 179 -8.14 -3.96 9.49
CA LEU A 179 -8.77 -4.02 10.81
C LEU A 179 -8.00 -4.96 11.73
N PRO A 180 -8.04 -4.73 13.05
CA PRO A 180 -7.56 -5.73 14.01
C PRO A 180 -8.39 -7.00 13.90
N LEU A 181 -7.85 -8.14 14.36
CA LEU A 181 -8.54 -9.45 14.33
C LEU A 181 -9.91 -9.43 15.01
N LYS A 182 -10.07 -8.60 16.05
CA LYS A 182 -11.34 -8.33 16.73
C LYS A 182 -11.66 -6.84 16.63
N PHE A 183 -12.78 -6.49 16.05
CA PHE A 183 -13.17 -5.12 15.77
C PHE A 183 -14.65 -4.87 16.05
N THR A 184 -15.03 -3.61 16.16
CA THR A 184 -16.43 -3.19 16.23
C THR A 184 -16.97 -2.80 14.86
N LEU A 185 -18.27 -2.89 14.66
CA LEU A 185 -18.92 -2.39 13.44
C LEU A 185 -18.72 -0.89 13.23
N THR A 186 -18.43 -0.14 14.30
CA THR A 186 -18.12 1.28 14.21
C THR A 186 -16.71 1.52 13.65
N GLN A 187 -15.72 0.71 14.05
CA GLN A 187 -14.37 0.77 13.46
C GLN A 187 -14.41 0.41 11.97
N MET A 188 -15.12 -0.65 11.62
CA MET A 188 -15.30 -1.05 10.22
C MET A 188 -16.00 0.05 9.39
N GLN A 189 -17.06 0.68 9.92
CA GLN A 189 -17.74 1.79 9.26
C GLN A 189 -16.80 2.97 9.02
N LYS A 190 -16.07 3.40 10.06
CA LYS A 190 -15.12 4.51 9.98
C LYS A 190 -14.00 4.25 8.96
N LEU A 191 -13.53 3.02 8.86
CA LEU A 191 -12.53 2.63 7.86
C LEU A 191 -13.07 2.80 6.43
N TYR A 192 -14.28 2.33 6.15
CA TYR A 192 -14.91 2.58 4.84
C TYR A 192 -15.13 4.07 4.60
N GLU A 193 -15.61 4.82 5.60
CA GLU A 193 -15.79 6.26 5.52
C GLU A 193 -14.47 6.98 5.20
N ALA A 194 -13.37 6.56 5.83
CA ALA A 194 -12.04 7.11 5.59
C ALA A 194 -11.53 6.81 4.16
N ILE A 195 -11.74 5.58 3.64
CA ILE A 195 -11.25 5.20 2.31
C ILE A 195 -12.08 5.86 1.20
N PHE A 196 -13.39 6.00 1.39
CA PHE A 196 -14.28 6.56 0.38
C PHE A 196 -14.49 8.07 0.53
N ASN A 197 -13.92 8.68 1.57
CA ASN A 197 -14.10 10.09 1.94
C ASN A 197 -15.59 10.48 1.97
N THR A 198 -16.38 9.70 2.69
CA THR A 198 -17.84 9.84 2.77
C THR A 198 -18.32 9.50 4.18
N THR A 199 -19.58 9.75 4.45
CA THR A 199 -20.24 9.32 5.70
C THR A 199 -21.40 8.40 5.38
N TYR A 200 -21.54 7.33 6.14
CA TYR A 200 -22.64 6.38 5.99
C TYR A 200 -23.67 6.54 7.11
N ASP A 201 -24.96 6.47 6.77
CA ASP A 201 -26.00 6.33 7.77
C ASP A 201 -25.79 5.05 8.59
N LYS A 202 -25.62 5.23 9.90
CA LYS A 202 -25.27 4.14 10.83
C LYS A 202 -26.26 2.99 10.82
N ARG A 203 -27.56 3.28 10.64
CA ARG A 203 -28.63 2.26 10.64
C ARG A 203 -28.59 1.44 9.36
N ASN A 204 -28.45 2.10 8.22
CA ASN A 204 -28.36 1.44 6.91
C ASN A 204 -27.08 0.60 6.82
N TYR A 205 -25.95 1.14 7.27
CA TYR A 205 -24.68 0.42 7.32
C TYR A 205 -24.81 -0.87 8.12
N ARG A 206 -25.31 -0.79 9.37
CA ARG A 206 -25.48 -1.97 10.24
C ARG A 206 -26.44 -2.98 9.65
N ARG A 207 -27.54 -2.54 9.04
CA ARG A 207 -28.51 -3.43 8.37
C ARG A 207 -27.86 -4.23 7.24
N LYS A 208 -26.93 -3.62 6.50
CA LYS A 208 -26.20 -4.28 5.43
C LYS A 208 -25.16 -5.27 5.98
N VAL A 209 -24.33 -4.81 6.89
CA VAL A 209 -23.24 -5.60 7.48
C VAL A 209 -23.77 -6.83 8.23
N ASN A 210 -24.90 -6.72 8.93
CA ASN A 210 -25.54 -7.84 9.64
C ASN A 210 -26.05 -8.97 8.71
N LYS A 211 -26.07 -8.76 7.39
CA LYS A 211 -26.40 -9.80 6.42
C LYS A 211 -25.19 -10.60 5.95
N MET A 212 -23.97 -10.20 6.35
CA MET A 212 -22.73 -10.85 5.95
C MET A 212 -22.47 -12.08 6.84
N PRO A 213 -22.58 -13.32 6.31
CA PRO A 213 -22.48 -14.53 7.13
C PRO A 213 -21.06 -14.76 7.68
N TYR A 214 -20.05 -14.19 7.05
CA TYR A 214 -18.64 -14.28 7.45
C TYR A 214 -18.23 -13.25 8.51
N LEU A 215 -19.13 -12.38 8.95
CA LEU A 215 -18.96 -11.49 10.09
C LEU A 215 -19.50 -12.17 11.35
N ILE A 216 -18.59 -12.72 12.15
CA ILE A 216 -18.96 -13.49 13.34
C ILE A 216 -19.04 -12.57 14.55
N PRO A 217 -20.22 -12.40 15.16
CA PRO A 217 -20.35 -11.68 16.42
C PRO A 217 -19.75 -12.49 17.56
N LEU A 218 -18.84 -11.87 18.32
CA LEU A 218 -18.18 -12.49 19.47
C LEU A 218 -18.98 -12.25 20.76
N ASP A 219 -18.83 -13.11 21.77
CA ASP A 219 -19.34 -12.89 23.13
C ASP A 219 -18.43 -11.97 23.96
N GLU A 220 -17.70 -11.10 23.26
CA GLU A 220 -16.76 -10.14 23.81
C GLU A 220 -17.21 -8.72 23.50
N ILE A 221 -16.88 -7.81 24.41
CA ILE A 221 -17.12 -6.37 24.24
C ILE A 221 -15.82 -5.59 24.34
N GLN A 222 -15.79 -4.38 23.80
CA GLN A 222 -14.66 -3.48 23.95
C GLN A 222 -14.29 -3.28 25.43
N SER A 223 -13.00 -3.22 25.72
CA SER A 223 -12.46 -2.84 27.04
C SER A 223 -11.72 -1.50 26.95
N GLY A 224 -11.56 -0.83 28.10
CA GLY A 224 -10.76 0.40 28.17
C GLY A 224 -11.38 1.65 27.52
N VAL A 225 -12.69 1.66 27.23
CA VAL A 225 -13.38 2.78 26.60
C VAL A 225 -14.24 3.56 27.60
N SER A 226 -14.31 4.89 27.46
CA SER A 226 -15.10 5.77 28.33
C SER A 226 -16.59 5.80 27.98
N HIS A 227 -16.99 5.27 26.85
CA HIS A 227 -18.38 5.19 26.39
C HIS A 227 -18.94 3.78 26.58
N LYS A 228 -20.23 3.57 26.29
CA LYS A 228 -20.85 2.24 26.34
C LYS A 228 -20.08 1.26 25.44
N PRO A 229 -19.51 0.18 26.02
CA PRO A 229 -18.74 -0.83 25.26
C PRO A 229 -19.56 -1.42 24.11
N ALA A 230 -18.95 -1.53 22.95
CA ALA A 230 -19.55 -2.16 21.78
C ALA A 230 -19.15 -3.63 21.68
N ARG A 231 -20.04 -4.44 21.10
CA ARG A 231 -19.77 -5.84 20.79
C ARG A 231 -18.65 -5.95 19.77
N LEU A 232 -17.76 -6.95 19.96
CA LEU A 232 -16.69 -7.27 19.03
C LEU A 232 -17.16 -8.29 17.97
N TYR A 233 -16.52 -8.23 16.81
CA TYR A 233 -16.72 -9.10 15.66
C TYR A 233 -15.37 -9.59 15.16
N SER A 234 -15.37 -10.73 14.49
CA SER A 234 -14.25 -11.23 13.71
C SER A 234 -14.69 -11.56 12.28
N PHE A 235 -13.73 -11.58 11.37
CA PHE A 235 -13.93 -12.06 10.00
C PHE A 235 -13.57 -13.54 9.91
N ASP A 236 -14.47 -14.34 9.33
CA ASP A 236 -14.23 -15.75 9.06
C ASP A 236 -14.00 -15.96 7.55
N ARG A 237 -12.73 -16.20 7.19
CA ARG A 237 -12.30 -16.39 5.80
C ARG A 237 -12.88 -17.68 5.21
N ASP A 238 -12.99 -18.75 5.98
CA ASP A 238 -13.51 -20.04 5.49
C ASP A 238 -15.00 -19.94 5.15
N ILE A 239 -15.75 -19.24 5.99
CA ILE A 239 -17.17 -18.97 5.72
C ILE A 239 -17.30 -18.08 4.48
N TYR A 240 -16.45 -17.03 4.35
CA TYR A 240 -16.45 -16.18 3.17
C TYR A 240 -16.18 -16.99 1.89
N GLU A 241 -15.15 -17.83 1.85
CA GLU A 241 -14.82 -18.65 0.68
C GLU A 241 -15.93 -19.66 0.33
N LYS A 242 -16.60 -20.24 1.33
CA LYS A 242 -17.73 -21.16 1.13
C LYS A 242 -19.01 -20.47 0.65
N THR A 243 -19.23 -19.23 1.07
CA THR A 243 -20.45 -18.45 0.75
C THR A 243 -20.28 -17.52 -0.45
N ARG A 244 -19.12 -17.50 -1.08
CA ARG A 244 -18.73 -16.62 -2.21
C ARG A 244 -19.50 -16.89 -3.52
N THR A 245 -20.59 -17.68 -3.51
CA THR A 245 -21.43 -17.93 -4.70
C THR A 245 -22.12 -16.66 -5.23
N GLU A 246 -22.30 -15.64 -4.39
CA GLU A 246 -22.79 -14.32 -4.78
C GLU A 246 -21.61 -13.31 -4.82
N ARG A 247 -21.63 -12.48 -5.83
CA ARG A 247 -20.61 -11.42 -6.00
C ARG A 247 -20.65 -10.49 -4.79
N PHE A 248 -19.53 -10.39 -4.08
CA PHE A 248 -19.39 -9.40 -3.02
C PHE A 248 -19.65 -8.01 -3.62
N ASP A 249 -20.62 -7.27 -3.08
CA ASP A 249 -20.93 -5.90 -3.47
C ASP A 249 -21.18 -5.06 -2.21
N PHE A 250 -20.20 -4.25 -1.86
CA PHE A 250 -20.26 -3.35 -0.70
C PHE A 250 -20.67 -1.94 -1.09
N ARG A 251 -21.72 -1.77 -1.88
CA ARG A 251 -22.33 -0.43 -2.09
C ARG A 251 -23.33 -0.16 -0.96
N VAL A 252 -23.08 0.85 -0.14
CA VAL A 252 -23.96 1.28 0.96
C VAL A 252 -24.90 2.39 0.49
#